data_14ffad7172e57ef58cf08b6065fa9d80
#
_entry.id   14ffad7172e57ef58cf08b6065fa9d80
#
_cell.length_a   1.000
_cell.length_b   1.000
_cell.length_c   1.000
_cell.angle_alpha   90.00
_cell.angle_beta   90.00
_cell.angle_gamma   90.00
#
_symmetry.space_group_name_H-M   'P 1'
#
loop_
_entity.id
_entity.type
_entity.pdbx_description
1 polymer ?
#
loop_
_entity_poly.entity_id
_entity_poly.type
_entity_poly.pdbx_seq_one_letter_code
_entity_poly.pdbx_strand_id
1 'polypeptide(L)'
;MTTDSADAPDIDVVGMWVTADGHIRQELRADGRYDEARGRRAGAYTGSYSVTGSHIDYVDDTGFTATGDVRDGVLYHEHLVLYRERPGS
;
A
#
# COMPACT_ATOMS: atom_id res chain seq x y z
N MET A 1 -24.94 -12.70 14.07
CA MET A 1 -24.40 -12.32 13.76
C MET A 1 -23.72 -11.83 13.60
N THR A 2 -23.41 -11.80 13.52
CA THR A 2 -22.82 -11.30 13.35
C THR A 2 -22.09 -10.94 13.07
N THR A 3 -21.71 -10.82 13.00
CA THR A 3 -20.79 -10.36 12.72
C THR A 3 -20.42 -9.40 12.52
N ASP A 4 -20.27 -8.71 12.95
CA ASP A 4 -20.05 -7.78 12.83
C ASP A 4 -18.96 -7.07 12.63
N SER A 5 -17.92 -6.98 13.41
CA SER A 5 -16.66 -6.37 13.09
C SER A 5 -16.11 -6.93 11.82
N ALA A 6 -16.45 -8.14 11.58
CA ALA A 6 -16.11 -8.77 10.34
C ALA A 6 -16.71 -8.05 9.15
N ASP A 7 -17.73 -7.24 9.43
CA ASP A 7 -18.41 -6.51 8.36
C ASP A 7 -17.83 -5.13 8.13
N ALA A 8 -16.81 -4.74 8.89
CA ALA A 8 -16.18 -3.45 8.63
C ALA A 8 -15.56 -3.50 7.24
N PRO A 9 -15.85 -2.51 6.40
CA PRO A 9 -15.31 -2.52 5.04
C PRO A 9 -13.79 -2.35 5.06
N ASP A 10 -13.15 -2.94 4.07
CA ASP A 10 -11.75 -2.71 3.85
C ASP A 10 -11.56 -1.25 3.45
N ILE A 11 -10.50 -0.62 3.90
CA ILE A 11 -10.23 0.75 3.50
C ILE A 11 -9.80 0.77 2.03
N ASP A 12 -10.03 1.90 1.39
CA ASP A 12 -9.60 2.10 0.01
C ASP A 12 -8.17 2.60 0.03
N VAL A 13 -7.26 1.77 -0.49
CA VAL A 13 -5.84 2.11 -0.52
C VAL A 13 -5.35 2.43 -1.93
N VAL A 14 -6.24 2.38 -2.92
CA VAL A 14 -5.84 2.62 -4.31
C VAL A 14 -5.29 4.02 -4.46
N GLY A 15 -4.12 4.14 -5.07
CA GLY A 15 -3.47 5.42 -5.29
C GLY A 15 -1.98 5.33 -5.13
N MET A 16 -1.35 6.49 -5.13
CA MET A 16 0.09 6.60 -4.98
C MET A 16 0.44 6.98 -3.54
N TRP A 17 1.35 6.23 -2.95
CA TRP A 17 1.85 6.47 -1.60
C TRP A 17 3.33 6.79 -1.68
N VAL A 18 3.77 7.84 -0.97
CA VAL A 18 5.10 8.40 -1.14
C VAL A 18 5.72 8.66 0.22
N THR A 19 7.00 8.32 0.38
CA THR A 19 7.73 8.74 1.58
C THR A 19 7.92 10.25 1.59
N ALA A 20 8.14 10.81 2.78
CA ALA A 20 8.23 12.27 2.92
C ALA A 20 9.33 12.86 2.04
N ASP A 21 10.42 12.13 1.84
CA ASP A 21 11.51 12.60 0.99
C ASP A 21 11.28 12.29 -0.49
N GLY A 22 10.17 11.63 -0.83
CA GLY A 22 9.85 11.30 -2.22
C GLY A 22 10.68 10.18 -2.81
N HIS A 23 11.54 9.55 -2.02
CA HIS A 23 12.46 8.54 -2.53
C HIS A 23 11.73 7.25 -2.93
N ILE A 24 10.73 6.87 -2.17
CA ILE A 24 9.97 5.66 -2.43
C ILE A 24 8.55 6.05 -2.80
N ARG A 25 8.09 5.55 -3.95
CA ARG A 25 6.74 5.82 -4.44
C ARG A 25 6.11 4.46 -4.73
N GLN A 26 5.04 4.17 -4.02
CA GLN A 26 4.34 2.89 -4.14
C GLN A 26 2.94 3.13 -4.67
N GLU A 27 2.67 2.59 -5.82
CA GLU A 27 1.33 2.66 -6.41
C GLU A 27 0.58 1.38 -6.07
N LEU A 28 -0.57 1.53 -5.41
CA LEU A 28 -1.48 0.43 -5.15
C LEU A 28 -2.62 0.56 -6.15
N ARG A 29 -2.71 -0.42 -7.05
CA ARG A 29 -3.62 -0.34 -8.18
C ARG A 29 -4.94 -1.04 -7.89
N ALA A 30 -5.98 -0.60 -8.57
CA ALA A 30 -7.31 -1.16 -8.37
C ALA A 30 -7.39 -2.64 -8.76
N ASP A 31 -6.48 -3.10 -9.60
CA ASP A 31 -6.45 -4.50 -10.04
C ASP A 31 -5.76 -5.44 -9.05
N GLY A 32 -5.36 -4.94 -7.87
CA GLY A 32 -4.71 -5.76 -6.87
C GLY A 32 -3.20 -5.89 -7.07
N ARG A 33 -2.65 -5.11 -8.00
CA ARG A 33 -1.20 -5.11 -8.25
C ARG A 33 -0.58 -3.87 -7.65
N TYR A 34 0.70 -3.96 -7.27
CA TYR A 34 1.43 -2.79 -6.81
C TYR A 34 2.72 -2.64 -7.60
N ASP A 35 3.19 -1.40 -7.67
CA ASP A 35 4.40 -1.04 -8.37
C ASP A 35 5.13 -0.02 -7.51
N GLU A 36 6.33 -0.36 -7.07
CA GLU A 36 7.10 0.51 -6.17
C GLU A 36 8.35 0.98 -6.87
N ALA A 37 8.52 2.29 -6.91
CA ALA A 37 9.72 2.92 -7.43
C ALA A 37 10.61 3.35 -6.26
N ARG A 38 11.92 3.27 -6.45
CA ARG A 38 12.89 3.72 -5.45
C ARG A 38 13.88 4.65 -6.14
N GLY A 39 13.83 5.92 -5.76
CA GLY A 39 14.63 6.94 -6.40
C GLY A 39 14.31 7.01 -7.88
N ARG A 40 15.30 6.79 -8.72
CA ARG A 40 15.13 6.80 -10.17
C ARG A 40 14.73 5.46 -10.74
N ARG A 41 14.64 4.45 -9.90
CA ARG A 41 14.38 3.08 -10.36
C ARG A 41 12.90 2.81 -10.32
N ALA A 42 12.23 2.94 -11.45
CA ALA A 42 10.82 2.57 -11.58
C ALA A 42 10.71 1.05 -11.56
N GLY A 43 9.62 0.55 -11.00
CA GLY A 43 9.39 -0.89 -10.97
C GLY A 43 10.41 -1.65 -10.16
N ALA A 44 11.00 -1.02 -9.14
CA ALA A 44 11.97 -1.69 -8.30
C ALA A 44 11.38 -2.93 -7.64
N TYR A 45 10.11 -2.87 -7.25
CA TYR A 45 9.36 -4.01 -6.74
C TYR A 45 7.97 -3.98 -7.34
N THR A 46 7.52 -5.12 -7.81
CA THR A 46 6.16 -5.27 -8.32
C THR A 46 5.59 -6.57 -7.76
N GLY A 47 4.29 -6.61 -7.62
CA GLY A 47 3.62 -7.80 -7.10
C GLY A 47 2.14 -7.57 -6.92
N SER A 48 1.56 -8.35 -6.01
CA SER A 48 0.14 -8.29 -5.71
C SER A 48 -0.05 -7.91 -4.24
N TYR A 49 -1.18 -7.30 -3.94
CA TYR A 49 -1.52 -6.98 -2.56
C TYR A 49 -2.97 -7.33 -2.30
N SER A 50 -3.29 -7.51 -1.02
CA SER A 50 -4.67 -7.67 -0.58
C SER A 50 -4.88 -6.85 0.69
N VAL A 51 -6.11 -6.43 0.92
CA VAL A 51 -6.46 -5.56 2.06
C VAL A 51 -7.46 -6.30 2.93
N THR A 52 -7.22 -6.26 4.24
CA THR A 52 -8.16 -6.77 5.23
C THR A 52 -8.32 -5.70 6.29
N GLY A 53 -9.46 -4.99 6.27
CA GLY A 53 -9.65 -3.84 7.15
C GLY A 53 -8.66 -2.75 6.81
N SER A 54 -7.71 -2.48 7.69
CA SER A 54 -6.66 -1.49 7.46
C SER A 54 -5.30 -2.14 7.27
N HIS A 55 -5.26 -3.46 7.16
CA HIS A 55 -4.02 -4.22 7.01
C HIS A 55 -3.81 -4.62 5.56
N ILE A 56 -2.58 -4.52 5.08
CA ILE A 56 -2.24 -4.87 3.71
C ILE A 56 -1.20 -5.98 3.72
N ASP A 57 -1.44 -7.01 2.93
CA ASP A 57 -0.48 -8.09 2.69
C ASP A 57 0.04 -7.97 1.27
N TYR A 58 1.35 -8.05 1.11
CA TYR A 58 2.01 -7.93 -0.18
C TYR A 58 2.74 -9.22 -0.50
N VAL A 59 2.71 -9.60 -1.77
CA VAL A 59 3.55 -10.68 -2.28
C VAL A 59 4.19 -10.17 -3.56
N ASP A 60 5.51 -10.07 -3.60
CA ASP A 60 6.13 -9.59 -4.83
C ASP A 60 6.25 -10.72 -5.85
N ASP A 61 6.60 -10.37 -7.07
CA ASP A 61 6.61 -11.34 -8.18
C ASP A 61 7.67 -12.42 -8.01
N THR A 62 8.60 -12.23 -7.07
CA THR A 62 9.61 -13.26 -6.76
C THR A 62 9.21 -14.12 -5.57
N GLY A 63 8.08 -13.84 -4.94
CA GLY A 63 7.54 -14.64 -3.85
C GLY A 63 7.81 -14.13 -2.45
N PHE A 64 8.53 -13.03 -2.31
CA PHE A 64 8.75 -12.42 -0.99
C PHE A 64 7.48 -11.73 -0.52
N THR A 65 7.23 -11.82 0.79
CA THR A 65 6.05 -11.22 1.39
C THR A 65 6.45 -10.03 2.25
N ALA A 66 5.49 -9.11 2.40
CA ALA A 66 5.64 -7.95 3.27
C ALA A 66 4.26 -7.55 3.77
N THR A 67 4.21 -6.65 4.73
CA THR A 67 2.94 -6.19 5.28
C THR A 67 2.95 -4.67 5.41
N GLY A 68 1.74 -4.12 5.52
CA GLY A 68 1.56 -2.70 5.80
C GLY A 68 0.28 -2.49 6.58
N ASP A 69 0.19 -1.35 7.24
CA ASP A 69 -1.00 -0.95 7.98
C ASP A 69 -1.27 0.51 7.70
N VAL A 70 -2.53 0.87 7.49
CA VAL A 70 -2.90 2.25 7.32
C VAL A 70 -3.56 2.72 8.60
N ARG A 71 -3.04 3.81 9.17
CA ARG A 71 -3.56 4.43 10.38
C ARG A 71 -3.63 5.92 10.17
N ASP A 72 -4.81 6.49 10.38
CA ASP A 72 -5.01 7.94 10.23
C ASP A 72 -4.58 8.45 8.85
N GLY A 73 -4.80 7.63 7.82
CA GLY A 73 -4.47 8.02 6.45
C GLY A 73 -3.00 7.90 6.09
N VAL A 74 -2.19 7.28 6.95
CA VAL A 74 -0.75 7.10 6.73
C VAL A 74 -0.46 5.62 6.62
N LEU A 75 0.32 5.24 5.60
CA LEU A 75 0.68 3.84 5.38
C LEU A 75 2.02 3.55 6.06
N TYR A 76 1.99 2.58 6.95
CA TYR A 76 3.19 2.07 7.62
C TYR A 76 3.53 0.74 6.96
N HIS A 77 4.55 0.76 6.12
CA HIS A 77 4.96 -0.42 5.34
C HIS A 77 6.36 -0.81 5.78
N GLU A 78 6.48 -1.88 6.55
CA GLU A 78 7.73 -2.29 7.16
C GLU A 78 8.26 -1.13 7.99
N HIS A 79 9.49 -0.69 7.75
CA HIS A 79 10.05 0.46 8.47
C HIS A 79 9.78 1.79 7.76
N LEU A 80 9.02 1.76 6.68
CA LEU A 80 8.74 2.96 5.89
C LEU A 80 7.44 3.60 6.30
N VAL A 81 7.37 4.92 6.17
CA VAL A 81 6.15 5.69 6.40
C VAL A 81 5.84 6.40 5.10
N LEU A 82 4.66 6.13 4.55
CA LEU A 82 4.25 6.69 3.28
C LEU A 82 2.95 7.44 3.42
N TYR A 83 2.84 8.51 2.66
CA TYR A 83 1.70 9.41 2.67
C TYR A 83 1.02 9.35 1.32
N ARG A 84 -0.31 9.46 1.33
CA ARG A 84 -1.05 9.43 0.07
C ARG A 84 -0.75 10.69 -0.72
N GLU A 85 -0.31 10.52 -1.96
CA GLU A 85 -0.10 11.64 -2.86
C GLU A 85 -1.45 12.14 -3.33
N ARG A 86 -1.64 13.46 -3.29
CA ARG A 86 -2.88 14.08 -3.69
C ARG A 86 -2.67 14.82 -5.00
N PRO A 87 -3.30 14.39 -6.08
CA PRO A 87 -3.19 15.09 -7.35
C PRO A 87 -3.86 16.46 -7.26
N GLY A 88 -3.24 17.45 -7.85
CA GLY A 88 -3.86 18.75 -8.00
C GLY A 88 -3.95 19.63 -6.76
N SER A 89 -3.27 19.28 -5.70
CA SER A 89 -3.34 20.10 -4.49
C SER A 89 -2.14 21.03 -4.36
#